data_f2fbac817e8a6e2ab2726f9bc55eb41f
#
_entry.id   f2fbac817e8a6e2ab2726f9bc55eb41f
#
_cell.length_a   1.000
_cell.length_b   1.000
_cell.length_c   1.000
_cell.angle_alpha   90.00
_cell.angle_beta   90.00
_cell.angle_gamma   90.00
#
_symmetry.space_group_name_H-M   'P 1'
#
loop_
_entity.id
_entity.type
_entity.pdbx_description
1 polymer ?
#
loop_
_entity_poly.entity_id
_entity_poly.type
_entity_poly.pdbx_seq_one_letter_code
_entity_poly.pdbx_strand_id
1 'polypeptide(L)'
;MIDFEILGEPASAKXQRRIVSVGGKPRIIKSKKALDYSKAFRGQCPKLDYLIDCDVALRIDVWYASRRPDLACADLIMDLLQDFIYMNDRQVKAVMSVWNLDRENPRCRIRLKTLKDGGDSQGLSSFSLSEIWEM
;
A
#
# COMPACT_ATOMS: atom_id res chain seq x y z
N MET A 1 -9.66 -11.40 7.87
CA MET A 1 -9.18 -10.51 6.79
C MET A 1 -9.40 -9.06 7.19
N ILE A 2 -8.43 -8.22 6.94
CA ILE A 2 -8.55 -6.79 7.24
C ILE A 2 -8.97 -6.09 5.95
N ASP A 3 -9.92 -5.17 6.05
CA ASP A 3 -10.56 -4.57 4.88
C ASP A 3 -10.99 -3.15 5.26
N PHE A 4 -10.43 -2.15 4.60
CA PHE A 4 -10.80 -0.76 4.87
C PHE A 4 -10.50 0.11 3.67
N GLU A 5 -11.05 1.32 3.69
CA GLU A 5 -10.85 2.30 2.62
C GLU A 5 -10.10 3.52 3.13
N ILE A 6 -9.30 4.08 2.24
CA ILE A 6 -8.61 5.35 2.46
C ILE A 6 -9.07 6.30 1.38
N LEU A 7 -9.64 7.42 1.77
CA LEU A 7 -10.10 8.42 0.81
C LEU A 7 -8.93 9.24 0.30
N GLY A 8 -9.01 9.62 -0.96
CA GLY A 8 -7.96 10.39 -1.60
C GLY A 8 -7.20 9.58 -2.61
N GLU A 9 -6.53 10.26 -3.49
CA GLU A 9 -5.80 9.63 -4.59
C GLU A 9 -4.35 9.45 -4.22
N PRO A 10 -3.83 8.21 -4.26
CA PRO A 10 -2.42 8.00 -3.92
C PRO A 10 -1.50 8.65 -4.94
N ALA A 11 -0.38 9.14 -4.47
CA ALA A 11 0.62 9.70 -5.37
C ALA A 11 1.18 8.60 -6.26
N SER A 12 1.31 8.90 -7.55
CA SER A 12 1.91 7.95 -8.47
C SER A 12 3.41 7.87 -8.22
N ALA A 13 4.06 6.89 -8.82
CA ALA A 13 5.49 6.70 -8.62
C ALA A 13 6.29 7.95 -8.95
N LYS A 14 5.89 8.62 -10.00
CA LYS A 14 6.57 9.85 -10.41
C LYS A 14 6.38 10.98 -9.41
N UNK A 15 5.45 10.96 -8.90
CA UNK A 15 5.15 11.99 -8.05
C UNK A 15 5.53 11.77 -6.66
N GLN A 16 6.04 10.76 -6.48
CA GLN A 16 6.30 10.48 -5.07
C GLN A 16 7.59 11.11 -4.58
N ARG A 17 8.51 11.36 -5.46
CA ARG A 17 9.83 11.85 -5.07
C ARG A 17 10.22 13.03 -5.93
N ARG A 18 11.09 13.84 -5.38
CA ARG A 18 11.67 14.97 -6.12
C ARG A 18 13.12 15.15 -5.68
N ILE A 19 13.88 15.84 -6.50
CA ILE A 19 15.28 16.11 -6.23
C ILE A 19 15.39 17.53 -5.72
N VAL A 20 16.08 17.69 -4.59
CA VAL A 20 16.34 19.00 -4.00
C VAL A 20 17.82 19.13 -3.77
N SER A 21 18.27 20.36 -3.60
CA SER A 21 19.67 20.64 -3.30
C SER A 21 19.80 20.96 -1.82
N VAL A 22 20.64 20.19 -1.13
CA VAL A 22 20.90 20.41 0.29
C VAL A 22 22.39 20.54 0.46
N GLY A 23 22.84 21.73 0.89
CA GLY A 23 24.24 21.98 1.05
C GLY A 23 25.02 21.87 -0.25
N GLY A 24 24.38 22.19 -1.36
CA GLY A 24 25.00 22.08 -2.67
C GLY A 24 25.00 20.70 -3.27
N LYS A 25 24.41 19.73 -2.61
CA LYS A 25 24.38 18.35 -3.10
C LYS A 25 22.94 17.95 -3.42
N PRO A 26 22.72 17.22 -4.51
CA PRO A 26 21.37 16.76 -4.81
C PRO A 26 20.91 15.68 -3.85
N ARG A 27 19.65 15.75 -3.50
CA ARG A 27 19.01 14.74 -2.66
C ARG A 27 17.65 14.39 -3.21
N ILE A 28 17.28 13.14 -3.04
CA ILE A 28 15.94 12.67 -3.44
C ILE A 28 15.09 12.58 -2.19
N ILE A 29 13.99 13.31 -2.17
CA ILE A 29 13.08 13.30 -1.04
C ILE A 29 11.67 13.03 -1.56
N LYS A 30 10.76 12.70 -0.64
CA LYS A 30 9.37 12.54 -1.01
C LYS A 30 8.80 13.87 -1.47
N SER A 31 7.99 13.83 -2.51
CA SER A 31 7.34 15.02 -3.00
C SER A 31 6.29 15.51 -2.02
N LYS A 32 5.85 16.76 -2.18
CA LYS A 32 4.77 17.27 -1.36
C LYS A 32 3.51 16.43 -1.53
N LYS A 33 3.23 15.99 -2.74
CA LYS A 33 2.04 15.17 -2.97
C LYS A 33 2.12 13.85 -2.20
N ALA A 34 3.28 13.21 -2.19
CA ALA A 34 3.43 11.99 -1.43
C ALA A 34 3.35 12.23 0.07
N LEU A 35 3.92 13.33 0.54
CA LEU A 35 3.85 13.65 1.97
C LEU A 35 2.42 13.96 2.39
N ASP A 36 1.69 14.71 1.57
CA ASP A 36 0.30 15.02 1.88
C ASP A 36 -0.54 13.76 1.90
N TYR A 37 -0.32 12.88 0.93
CA TYR A 37 -1.06 11.62 0.91
C TYR A 37 -0.72 10.76 2.12
N SER A 38 0.55 10.71 2.48
CA SER A 38 0.97 9.92 3.64
C SER A 38 0.29 10.40 4.91
N LYS A 39 0.20 11.71 5.08
CA LYS A 39 -0.47 12.26 6.24
C LYS A 39 -1.95 11.92 6.24
N ALA A 40 -2.60 12.06 5.10
CA ALA A 40 -4.03 11.73 4.98
C ALA A 40 -4.26 10.24 5.23
N PHE A 41 -3.37 9.40 4.72
CA PHE A 41 -3.47 7.96 4.91
C PHE A 41 -3.39 7.61 6.39
N ARG A 42 -2.38 8.15 7.08
CA ARG A 42 -2.19 7.84 8.49
C ARG A 42 -3.37 8.31 9.34
N GLY A 43 -4.01 9.38 8.94
CA GLY A 43 -5.17 9.88 9.67
C GLY A 43 -6.39 9.00 9.50
N GLN A 44 -6.43 8.14 8.49
CA GLN A 44 -7.58 7.29 8.21
C GLN A 44 -7.32 5.82 8.48
N CYS A 45 -6.05 5.42 8.52
CA CYS A 45 -5.69 4.01 8.61
C CYS A 45 -5.97 3.47 10.01
N PRO A 46 -6.66 2.35 10.13
CA PRO A 46 -6.81 1.74 11.44
C PRO A 46 -5.46 1.30 11.98
N LYS A 47 -5.31 1.37 13.27
CA LYS A 47 -4.09 0.90 13.91
C LYS A 47 -4.44 -0.26 14.82
N LEU A 48 -3.85 -1.41 14.54
CA LEU A 48 -4.13 -2.60 15.34
C LEU A 48 -3.44 -2.51 16.69
N ASP A 49 -4.10 -3.03 17.72
CA ASP A 49 -3.50 -3.08 19.05
C ASP A 49 -2.25 -3.97 19.05
N TYR A 50 -2.30 -5.05 18.31
CA TYR A 50 -1.16 -5.95 18.15
C TYR A 50 -0.88 -6.11 16.68
N LEU A 51 0.29 -5.67 16.26
CA LEU A 51 0.66 -5.72 14.85
C LEU A 51 0.79 -7.15 14.38
N ILE A 52 0.42 -7.38 13.12
CA ILE A 52 0.59 -8.68 12.52
C ILE A 52 2.07 -8.97 12.38
N ASP A 53 2.51 -10.16 12.82
CA ASP A 53 3.92 -10.51 12.79
C ASP A 53 4.25 -11.66 11.85
N CYS A 54 3.27 -12.10 11.06
CA CYS A 54 3.49 -13.16 10.08
C CYS A 54 3.38 -12.59 8.68
N ASP A 55 3.66 -13.43 7.70
CA ASP A 55 3.57 -13.01 6.31
C ASP A 55 2.13 -12.72 5.91
N VAL A 56 1.96 -11.81 4.96
CA VAL A 56 0.64 -11.37 4.54
C VAL A 56 0.57 -11.27 3.03
N ALA A 57 -0.65 -11.35 2.52
CA ALA A 57 -0.98 -11.00 1.14
C ALA A 57 -1.83 -9.74 1.17
N LEU A 58 -1.62 -8.89 0.19
CA LEU A 58 -2.22 -7.56 0.16
C LEU A 58 -2.90 -7.33 -1.17
N ARG A 59 -4.12 -6.83 -1.14
CA ARG A 59 -4.80 -6.39 -2.34
C ARG A 59 -5.16 -4.92 -2.20
N ILE A 60 -4.83 -4.14 -3.24
CA ILE A 60 -5.09 -2.71 -3.26
C ILE A 60 -5.91 -2.41 -4.52
N ASP A 61 -7.14 -1.99 -4.32
CA ASP A 61 -7.95 -1.50 -5.43
C ASP A 61 -7.95 0.01 -5.34
N VAL A 62 -7.55 0.67 -6.42
CA VAL A 62 -7.40 2.12 -6.43
C VAL A 62 -8.37 2.71 -7.42
N TRP A 63 -9.11 3.73 -6.99
CA TRP A 63 -10.00 4.50 -7.86
C TRP A 63 -9.37 5.87 -8.05
N TYR A 64 -8.99 6.16 -9.29
CA TYR A 64 -8.38 7.43 -9.65
C TYR A 64 -9.43 8.37 -10.23
N ALA A 65 -9.19 9.68 -10.07
CA ALA A 65 -10.12 10.68 -10.57
C ALA A 65 -9.97 10.93 -12.07
N SER A 66 -8.90 10.46 -12.67
CA SER A 66 -8.69 10.62 -14.11
C SER A 66 -7.94 9.42 -14.64
N ARG A 67 -7.80 9.36 -15.95
CA ARG A 67 -7.10 8.24 -16.57
C ARG A 67 -5.59 8.42 -16.61
N ARG A 68 -5.08 9.54 -16.12
CA ARG A 68 -3.66 9.85 -16.26
C ARG A 68 -2.73 9.07 -15.33
N PRO A 69 -3.11 8.80 -14.06
CA PRO A 69 -2.14 8.15 -13.17
C PRO A 69 -1.88 6.69 -13.54
N ASP A 70 -0.65 6.27 -13.30
CA ASP A 70 -0.33 4.86 -13.38
C ASP A 70 -0.60 4.19 -12.05
N LEU A 71 -0.51 2.87 -12.03
CA LEU A 71 -0.85 2.07 -10.86
C LEU A 71 0.38 1.80 -9.99
N ALA A 72 1.25 2.75 -9.87
CA ALA A 72 2.51 2.54 -9.16
C ALA A 72 2.48 3.15 -7.77
N CYS A 73 1.53 2.74 -6.95
CA CYS A 73 1.39 3.24 -5.59
C CYS A 73 1.61 2.16 -4.52
N ALA A 74 1.84 0.93 -4.93
CA ALA A 74 1.89 -0.16 -3.96
C ALA A 74 3.03 0.00 -2.96
N ASP A 75 4.20 0.42 -3.43
CA ASP A 75 5.34 0.58 -2.52
C ASP A 75 5.04 1.60 -1.43
N LEU A 76 4.44 2.72 -1.82
CA LEU A 76 4.09 3.75 -0.85
C LEU A 76 3.09 3.23 0.17
N ILE A 77 2.06 2.53 -0.31
CA ILE A 77 1.04 2.02 0.60
C ILE A 77 1.61 0.94 1.52
N MET A 78 2.45 0.06 0.99
CA MET A 78 3.06 -0.95 1.84
C MET A 78 3.89 -0.33 2.96
N ASP A 79 4.60 0.74 2.64
CA ASP A 79 5.38 1.45 3.65
C ASP A 79 4.46 2.13 4.69
N LEU A 80 3.36 2.71 4.24
CA LEU A 80 2.44 3.39 5.14
C LEU A 80 1.72 2.46 6.10
N LEU A 81 1.56 1.20 5.72
CA LEU A 81 0.89 0.23 6.59
C LEU A 81 1.78 -0.26 7.72
N GLN A 82 3.09 -0.01 7.63
CA GLN A 82 3.99 -0.40 8.71
C GLN A 82 3.64 0.35 9.99
N ASP A 83 3.71 -0.36 11.10
CA ASP A 83 3.43 0.16 12.42
C ASP A 83 1.96 0.48 12.66
N PHE A 84 1.10 0.30 11.66
CA PHE A 84 -0.34 0.37 11.82
C PHE A 84 -0.96 -1.02 11.75
N ILE A 85 -0.55 -1.80 10.75
CA ILE A 85 -1.13 -3.11 10.50
C ILE A 85 -0.11 -4.21 10.74
N TYR A 86 1.10 -4.06 10.19
CA TYR A 86 2.15 -5.06 10.36
C TYR A 86 3.45 -4.37 10.77
N MET A 87 4.45 -5.18 11.11
CA MET A 87 5.68 -4.64 11.68
C MET A 87 6.64 -4.17 10.61
N ASN A 88 6.68 -4.86 9.45
CA ASN A 88 7.66 -4.55 8.43
C ASN A 88 7.11 -4.95 7.07
N ASP A 89 7.33 -4.11 6.05
CA ASP A 89 6.79 -4.41 4.74
C ASP A 89 7.41 -5.63 4.09
N ARG A 90 8.49 -6.16 4.65
CA ARG A 90 9.02 -7.44 4.18
C ARG A 90 8.09 -8.61 4.44
N GLN A 91 7.08 -8.41 5.29
CA GLN A 91 6.09 -9.45 5.53
C GLN A 91 5.14 -9.60 4.35
N VAL A 92 5.08 -8.62 3.45
CA VAL A 92 4.19 -8.69 2.30
C VAL A 92 4.82 -9.60 1.25
N LYS A 93 4.23 -10.78 1.06
CA LYS A 93 4.76 -11.77 0.13
C LYS A 93 4.01 -11.82 -1.18
N ALA A 94 2.85 -11.20 -1.25
CA ALA A 94 2.09 -11.09 -2.49
C ALA A 94 1.30 -9.81 -2.45
N VAL A 95 1.27 -9.10 -3.57
CA VAL A 95 0.48 -7.89 -3.67
C VAL A 95 -0.20 -7.86 -5.03
N MET A 96 -1.47 -7.48 -5.03
CA MET A 96 -2.22 -7.27 -6.26
C MET A 96 -2.77 -5.86 -6.23
N SER A 97 -2.53 -5.11 -7.28
CA SER A 97 -3.05 -3.76 -7.43
C SER A 97 -4.00 -3.72 -8.62
N VAL A 98 -5.12 -3.06 -8.45
CA VAL A 98 -6.14 -2.98 -9.50
C VAL A 98 -6.49 -1.52 -9.73
N TRP A 99 -6.51 -1.11 -10.98
CA TRP A 99 -6.76 0.28 -11.40
C TRP A 99 -8.25 0.46 -11.73
N ASN A 100 -8.85 1.50 -11.18
CA ASN A 100 -10.24 1.84 -11.44
C ASN A 100 -10.36 3.34 -11.63
N LEU A 101 -11.47 3.74 -12.23
CA LEU A 101 -11.76 5.16 -12.45
C LEU A 101 -12.99 5.55 -11.63
N ASP A 102 -12.87 6.62 -10.86
CA ASP A 102 -14.02 7.24 -10.21
C ASP A 102 -13.73 8.73 -10.07
N ARG A 103 -14.28 9.49 -10.97
CA ARG A 103 -13.94 10.90 -11.07
C ARG A 103 -14.38 11.71 -9.84
N GLU A 104 -15.36 11.23 -9.11
CA GLU A 104 -15.91 11.98 -8.00
C GLU A 104 -15.40 11.56 -6.64
N ASN A 105 -14.89 10.34 -6.53
CA ASN A 105 -14.48 9.85 -5.22
C ASN A 105 -13.22 9.00 -5.32
N PRO A 106 -12.07 9.62 -5.61
CA PRO A 106 -10.83 8.84 -5.64
C PRO A 106 -10.52 8.27 -4.26
N ARG A 107 -10.08 7.04 -4.24
CA ARG A 107 -9.84 6.35 -2.99
C ARG A 107 -9.12 5.04 -3.26
N CYS A 108 -8.72 4.36 -2.20
CA CYS A 108 -8.27 2.99 -2.36
C CYS A 108 -8.91 2.12 -1.29
N ARG A 109 -9.08 0.86 -1.65
CA ARG A 109 -9.56 -0.16 -0.73
C ARG A 109 -8.43 -1.12 -0.50
N ILE A 110 -8.13 -1.35 0.76
CA ILE A 110 -7.00 -2.17 1.14
C ILE A 110 -7.54 -3.40 1.86
N ARG A 111 -7.17 -4.56 1.33
CA ARG A 111 -7.55 -5.83 1.94
C ARG A 111 -6.29 -6.62 2.19
N LEU A 112 -6.22 -7.23 3.36
CA LEU A 112 -5.01 -7.90 3.79
C LEU A 112 -5.38 -9.20 4.49
N LYS A 113 -4.64 -10.24 4.17
CA LYS A 113 -4.90 -11.58 4.67
C LYS A 113 -3.58 -12.15 5.16
N THR A 114 -3.60 -12.74 6.36
CA THR A 114 -2.40 -13.41 6.83
C THR A 114 -2.20 -14.70 6.08
N LEU A 115 -0.94 -15.02 5.83
CA LEU A 115 -0.57 -16.25 5.17
C LEU A 115 -0.13 -17.23 6.24
N LYS A 116 -0.86 -18.31 6.37
CA LYS A 116 -0.48 -19.35 7.31
C LYS A 116 0.69 -20.11 6.73
N ASP A 117 1.72 -20.27 7.51
CA ASP A 117 2.90 -20.91 7.01
C ASP A 117 2.77 -22.42 6.94
N GLY A 118 1.71 -22.98 7.47
CA GLY A 118 1.53 -24.41 7.40
C GLY A 118 2.58 -25.21 8.13
N GLY A 119 3.40 -24.55 8.88
CA GLY A 119 4.44 -25.22 9.61
C GLY A 119 5.62 -25.63 8.78
N ASP A 120 5.75 -25.13 7.57
CA ASP A 120 6.91 -25.44 6.75
C ASP A 120 7.58 -24.17 6.28
N SER A 121 8.72 -24.33 5.65
CA SER A 121 9.50 -23.20 5.20
C SER A 121 9.03 -22.63 3.88
N GLN A 122 7.98 -23.16 3.33
CA GLN A 122 7.48 -22.78 2.03
C GLN A 122 6.10 -22.14 2.16
N GLY A 123 6.03 -21.09 2.95
CA GLY A 123 4.75 -20.46 3.22
C GLY A 123 3.97 -20.09 1.98
N LEU A 124 4.69 -19.72 0.92
CA LEU A 124 4.01 -19.34 -0.31
C LEU A 124 3.38 -20.52 -1.02
N SER A 125 3.81 -21.74 -0.74
CA SER A 125 3.26 -22.89 -1.44
C SER A 125 1.80 -23.16 -1.05
N SER A 126 1.36 -22.62 0.06
CA SER A 126 -0.04 -22.76 0.47
C SER A 126 -0.92 -21.61 0.00
N PHE A 127 -0.38 -20.75 -0.84
CA PHE A 127 -1.07 -19.54 -1.29
C PHE A 127 -1.26 -19.62 -2.79
N SER A 128 -2.46 -19.28 -3.26
CA SER A 128 -2.75 -19.28 -4.69
C SER A 128 -3.20 -17.90 -5.14
N LEU A 129 -3.05 -17.65 -6.44
CA LEU A 129 -3.49 -16.38 -7.01
C LEU A 129 -4.97 -16.16 -6.84
N SER A 130 -5.77 -17.21 -6.88
CA SER A 130 -7.20 -17.03 -6.72
C SER A 130 -7.54 -16.49 -5.35
N GLU A 131 -6.75 -16.80 -4.34
CA GLU A 131 -7.04 -16.32 -2.99
C GLU A 131 -6.91 -14.79 -2.91
N ILE A 132 -5.90 -14.23 -3.55
CA ILE A 132 -5.75 -12.79 -3.51
C ILE A 132 -6.70 -12.12 -4.49
N TRP A 133 -6.96 -12.77 -5.62
CA TRP A 133 -7.89 -12.24 -6.61
C TRP A 133 -9.29 -12.08 -6.03
N GLU A 134 -9.69 -13.03 -5.20
CA GLU A 134 -11.04 -13.05 -4.66
C GLU A 134 -11.19 -12.31 -3.32
N MET A 135 -10.13 -11.71 -2.86
CA MET A 135 -10.21 -10.97 -1.60
C MET A 135 -11.22 -9.84 -1.63
#